data_40de21aca7871ab2d9157edc23687cbd
#
_entry.id   40de21aca7871ab2d9157edc23687cbd
#
_cell.length_a   1.000
_cell.length_b   1.000
_cell.length_c   1.000
_cell.angle_alpha   90.00
_cell.angle_beta   90.00
_cell.angle_gamma   90.00
#
_symmetry.space_group_name_H-M   'P 1'
#
loop_
_entity.id
_entity.type
_entity.pdbx_description
1 polymer ?
#
loop_
_entity_poly.entity_id
_entity_poly.type
_entity_poly.pdbx_seq_one_letter_code
_entity_poly.pdbx_strand_id
1 'polypeptide(L)'
;MTKVRDFANVASGLTATATELNILDGATVTTGEVNYNDITTLGTSEASKAVTADANGVITFDNGVIEEFTAVTSTSNATTCDMQDGTNFSHTLTENTTFTFSNPASSGKVSVFTLKIVQDASASGYTVTWPASVDWPSATAPTLTTTANAVDYFVFLTSDGGTTWYGFTAGQAMG
;
A
#
# COMPACT_ATOMS: atom_id res chain seq x y z
N MET A 1 -11.75 57.13 -11.17
CA MET A 1 -12.94 56.90 -10.29
C MET A 1 -13.47 55.44 -10.34
N THR A 2 -13.05 54.67 -11.28
CA THR A 2 -13.53 53.27 -11.45
C THR A 2 -12.95 52.29 -10.42
N LYS A 3 -11.64 52.30 -10.19
CA LYS A 3 -10.98 51.32 -9.31
C LYS A 3 -11.39 51.34 -7.85
N VAL A 4 -11.66 52.55 -7.27
CA VAL A 4 -12.09 52.68 -5.86
C VAL A 4 -13.53 52.16 -5.69
N ARG A 5 -14.41 52.39 -6.67
CA ARG A 5 -15.78 51.92 -6.66
C ARG A 5 -15.86 50.41 -6.87
N ASP A 6 -14.99 49.86 -7.73
CA ASP A 6 -14.92 48.43 -7.98
C ASP A 6 -14.43 47.69 -6.73
N PHE A 7 -13.42 48.24 -6.02
CA PHE A 7 -12.96 47.71 -4.74
C PHE A 7 -14.04 47.79 -3.64
N ALA A 8 -14.75 48.89 -3.56
CA ALA A 8 -15.85 49.03 -2.60
C ALA A 8 -17.00 48.06 -2.87
N ASN A 9 -17.32 47.78 -4.15
CA ASN A 9 -18.32 46.80 -4.53
C ASN A 9 -17.89 45.36 -4.20
N VAL A 10 -16.63 45.01 -4.43
CA VAL A 10 -16.08 43.71 -4.03
C VAL A 10 -16.12 43.58 -2.50
N ALA A 11 -15.67 44.62 -1.76
CA ALA A 11 -15.66 44.60 -0.30
C ALA A 11 -17.05 44.52 0.32
N SER A 12 -18.08 45.13 -0.31
CA SER A 12 -19.47 45.09 0.18
C SER A 12 -20.12 43.70 0.01
N GLY A 13 -19.60 42.87 -0.90
CA GLY A 13 -20.07 41.50 -1.10
C GLY A 13 -19.30 40.44 -0.29
N LEU A 14 -18.20 40.82 0.37
CA LEU A 14 -17.42 39.91 1.19
C LEU A 14 -18.02 39.80 2.59
N THR A 15 -18.43 38.61 2.97
CA THR A 15 -18.84 38.27 4.35
C THR A 15 -17.66 37.74 5.18
N ALA A 16 -16.56 37.34 4.52
CA ALA A 16 -15.37 36.87 5.19
C ALA A 16 -14.58 38.00 5.85
N THR A 17 -14.11 37.80 7.07
CA THR A 17 -13.22 38.68 7.78
C THR A 17 -11.81 38.70 7.18
N ALA A 18 -11.00 39.70 7.46
CA ALA A 18 -9.60 39.75 7.06
C ALA A 18 -8.80 38.55 7.58
N THR A 19 -9.13 38.05 8.77
CA THR A 19 -8.48 36.85 9.36
C THR A 19 -8.81 35.59 8.55
N GLU A 20 -10.07 35.43 8.13
CA GLU A 20 -10.49 34.28 7.31
C GLU A 20 -9.89 34.35 5.90
N LEU A 21 -9.75 35.52 5.30
CA LEU A 21 -9.05 35.67 4.01
C LEU A 21 -7.55 35.37 4.12
N ASN A 22 -6.92 35.76 5.23
CA ASN A 22 -5.50 35.55 5.47
C ASN A 22 -5.16 34.06 5.70
N ILE A 23 -6.12 33.16 5.97
CA ILE A 23 -5.90 31.70 6.02
C ILE A 23 -5.41 31.18 4.66
N LEU A 24 -5.81 31.83 3.57
CA LEU A 24 -5.39 31.48 2.21
C LEU A 24 -4.15 32.26 1.74
N ASP A 25 -3.60 33.15 2.57
CA ASP A 25 -2.38 33.90 2.23
C ASP A 25 -1.20 32.92 2.09
N GLY A 26 -0.53 32.97 0.93
CA GLY A 26 0.54 32.04 0.57
C GLY A 26 0.07 30.68 0.04
N ALA A 27 -1.22 30.39 -0.01
CA ALA A 27 -1.73 29.18 -0.63
C ALA A 27 -1.52 29.25 -2.16
N THR A 28 -0.89 28.21 -2.73
CA THR A 28 -0.63 28.09 -4.18
C THR A 28 -1.65 27.20 -4.88
N VAL A 29 -2.71 26.78 -4.18
CA VAL A 29 -3.74 25.88 -4.69
C VAL A 29 -4.61 26.55 -5.75
N THR A 30 -4.93 25.81 -6.80
CA THR A 30 -5.90 26.20 -7.82
C THR A 30 -7.33 26.01 -7.34
N THR A 31 -8.31 26.64 -8.00
CA THR A 31 -9.74 26.40 -7.74
C THR A 31 -10.12 24.92 -7.89
N GLY A 32 -9.50 24.21 -8.86
CA GLY A 32 -9.71 22.77 -9.06
C GLY A 32 -9.28 21.96 -7.83
N GLU A 33 -8.09 22.27 -7.28
CA GLU A 33 -7.57 21.58 -6.10
C GLU A 33 -8.38 21.87 -4.82
N VAL A 34 -8.89 23.08 -4.67
CA VAL A 34 -9.83 23.42 -3.58
C VAL A 34 -11.11 22.57 -3.71
N ASN A 35 -11.64 22.42 -4.92
CA ASN A 35 -12.85 21.64 -5.18
C ASN A 35 -12.69 20.12 -4.95
N TYR A 36 -11.45 19.59 -4.85
CA TYR A 36 -11.25 18.20 -4.40
C TYR A 36 -11.68 17.98 -2.95
N ASN A 37 -11.78 19.04 -2.14
CA ASN A 37 -12.27 18.99 -0.76
C ASN A 37 -13.78 19.20 -0.63
N ASP A 38 -14.50 19.46 -1.71
CA ASP A 38 -15.97 19.53 -1.75
C ASP A 38 -16.54 18.10 -1.73
N ILE A 39 -16.67 17.53 -0.53
CA ILE A 39 -16.99 16.13 -0.27
C ILE A 39 -18.44 16.05 0.20
N THR A 40 -19.23 15.15 -0.42
CA THR A 40 -20.65 14.96 -0.07
C THR A 40 -20.79 14.21 1.25
N THR A 41 -19.98 13.15 1.46
CA THR A 41 -20.06 12.30 2.65
C THR A 41 -18.67 12.05 3.21
N LEU A 42 -18.41 12.54 4.43
CA LEU A 42 -17.16 12.25 5.12
C LEU A 42 -16.98 10.75 5.35
N GLY A 43 -15.76 10.26 5.15
CA GLY A 43 -15.41 8.87 5.36
C GLY A 43 -15.71 7.96 4.18
N THR A 44 -16.33 8.45 3.12
CA THR A 44 -16.58 7.70 1.88
C THR A 44 -15.74 8.27 0.75
N SER A 45 -15.08 7.40 -0.03
CA SER A 45 -14.32 7.82 -1.21
C SER A 45 -15.27 8.26 -2.34
N GLU A 46 -14.96 9.40 -2.96
CA GLU A 46 -15.70 9.92 -4.11
C GLU A 46 -14.74 10.15 -5.28
N ALA A 47 -15.23 9.99 -6.51
CA ALA A 47 -14.43 10.19 -7.71
C ALA A 47 -13.89 11.64 -7.79
N SER A 48 -12.58 11.78 -8.02
CA SER A 48 -11.90 13.07 -8.12
C SER A 48 -12.02 13.95 -6.85
N LYS A 49 -12.15 13.34 -5.68
CA LYS A 49 -12.20 14.01 -4.38
C LYS A 49 -11.07 13.55 -3.46
N ALA A 50 -10.78 14.34 -2.45
CA ALA A 50 -9.87 13.96 -1.38
C ALA A 50 -10.45 12.79 -0.58
N VAL A 51 -9.59 11.87 -0.16
CA VAL A 51 -9.99 10.79 0.74
C VAL A 51 -10.01 11.31 2.17
N THR A 52 -11.14 11.18 2.83
CA THR A 52 -11.33 11.65 4.22
C THR A 52 -11.79 10.52 5.12
N ALA A 53 -11.52 10.65 6.42
CA ALA A 53 -12.08 9.76 7.43
C ALA A 53 -13.39 10.33 7.99
N ASP A 54 -14.27 9.47 8.47
CA ASP A 54 -15.46 9.85 9.24
C ASP A 54 -15.12 10.30 10.67
N ALA A 55 -16.13 10.59 11.48
CA ALA A 55 -15.97 11.03 12.87
C ALA A 55 -15.29 9.98 13.78
N ASN A 56 -15.26 8.71 13.38
CA ASN A 56 -14.62 7.60 14.08
C ASN A 56 -13.21 7.29 13.53
N GLY A 57 -12.74 8.04 12.51
CA GLY A 57 -11.47 7.81 11.85
C GLY A 57 -11.53 6.67 10.81
N VAL A 58 -12.70 6.26 10.36
CA VAL A 58 -12.89 5.19 9.37
C VAL A 58 -12.95 5.77 7.96
N ILE A 59 -12.30 5.11 7.01
CA ILE A 59 -12.36 5.39 5.57
C ILE A 59 -13.09 4.23 4.89
N THR A 60 -14.17 4.54 4.16
CA THR A 60 -14.91 3.58 3.34
C THR A 60 -14.54 3.80 1.86
N PHE A 61 -14.03 2.77 1.20
CA PHE A 61 -13.78 2.76 -0.23
C PHE A 61 -14.98 2.15 -0.95
N ASP A 62 -15.75 2.97 -1.62
CA ASP A 62 -17.05 2.59 -2.22
C ASP A 62 -16.89 1.62 -3.40
N ASN A 63 -15.78 1.74 -4.14
CA ASN A 63 -15.50 0.94 -5.34
C ASN A 63 -14.27 0.02 -5.17
N GLY A 64 -13.87 -0.26 -3.93
CA GLY A 64 -12.73 -1.11 -3.61
C GLY A 64 -11.38 -0.37 -3.67
N VAL A 65 -10.31 -1.14 -3.45
CA VAL A 65 -8.92 -0.67 -3.47
C VAL A 65 -8.18 -1.45 -4.55
N ILE A 66 -7.45 -0.75 -5.40
CA ILE A 66 -6.51 -1.35 -6.35
C ILE A 66 -5.12 -1.09 -5.79
N GLU A 67 -4.40 -2.16 -5.52
CA GLU A 67 -3.03 -2.12 -5.02
C GLU A 67 -2.04 -2.45 -6.14
N GLU A 68 -0.83 -1.94 -6.02
CA GLU A 68 0.25 -2.26 -6.94
C GLU A 68 0.74 -3.70 -6.72
N PHE A 69 1.17 -4.34 -7.81
CA PHE A 69 1.76 -5.67 -7.79
C PHE A 69 3.25 -5.58 -8.14
N THR A 70 4.10 -5.68 -7.12
CA THR A 70 5.54 -5.44 -7.22
C THR A 70 6.29 -6.72 -7.55
N ALA A 71 7.01 -6.74 -8.66
CA ALA A 71 7.92 -7.83 -8.99
C ALA A 71 9.29 -7.60 -8.32
N VAL A 72 9.69 -8.52 -7.44
CA VAL A 72 11.03 -8.52 -6.84
C VAL A 72 11.92 -9.55 -7.52
N THR A 73 13.18 -9.22 -7.71
CA THR A 73 14.18 -10.10 -8.33
C THR A 73 15.28 -10.41 -7.34
N SER A 74 15.79 -11.66 -7.35
CA SER A 74 16.96 -12.01 -6.56
C SER A 74 18.26 -11.63 -7.26
N THR A 75 19.23 -11.27 -6.45
CA THR A 75 20.61 -11.05 -6.88
C THR A 75 21.54 -11.61 -5.81
N SER A 76 22.49 -12.43 -6.21
CA SER A 76 23.42 -13.11 -5.28
C SER A 76 22.66 -13.92 -4.22
N ASN A 77 21.64 -14.64 -4.64
CA ASN A 77 20.78 -15.49 -3.82
C ASN A 77 19.97 -14.75 -2.74
N ALA A 78 19.67 -13.48 -2.92
CA ALA A 78 18.92 -12.69 -1.96
C ALA A 78 17.91 -11.75 -2.63
N THR A 79 16.77 -11.53 -1.98
CA THR A 79 15.77 -10.53 -2.36
C THR A 79 15.02 -10.04 -1.13
N THR A 80 14.38 -8.86 -1.25
CA THR A 80 13.63 -8.24 -0.17
C THR A 80 12.20 -7.93 -0.63
N CYS A 81 11.22 -8.28 0.21
CA CYS A 81 9.88 -7.73 0.13
C CYS A 81 9.83 -6.55 1.10
N ASP A 82 9.78 -5.33 0.57
CA ASP A 82 9.73 -4.12 1.35
C ASP A 82 8.29 -3.62 1.46
N MET A 83 7.77 -3.51 2.68
CA MET A 83 6.38 -3.09 2.91
C MET A 83 6.13 -1.61 2.54
N GLN A 84 7.16 -0.84 2.22
CA GLN A 84 7.02 0.50 1.65
C GLN A 84 6.81 0.47 0.12
N ASP A 85 7.16 -0.63 -0.54
CA ASP A 85 6.97 -0.81 -1.99
C ASP A 85 5.63 -1.49 -2.33
N GLY A 86 4.82 -1.81 -1.33
CA GLY A 86 3.49 -2.39 -1.50
C GLY A 86 3.21 -3.58 -0.60
N THR A 87 2.08 -4.24 -0.87
CA THR A 87 1.57 -5.38 -0.11
C THR A 87 1.34 -6.62 -0.97
N ASN A 88 1.62 -6.54 -2.27
CA ASN A 88 1.49 -7.66 -3.19
C ASN A 88 2.76 -7.83 -4.02
N PHE A 89 3.49 -8.92 -3.76
CA PHE A 89 4.77 -9.19 -4.40
C PHE A 89 4.75 -10.42 -5.29
N SER A 90 5.62 -10.43 -6.30
CA SER A 90 5.93 -11.62 -7.08
C SER A 90 7.42 -11.83 -7.21
N HIS A 91 7.83 -13.09 -7.23
CA HIS A 91 9.20 -13.50 -7.51
C HIS A 91 9.22 -14.73 -8.41
N THR A 92 9.93 -14.66 -9.52
CA THR A 92 10.23 -15.83 -10.34
C THR A 92 11.61 -16.37 -9.94
N LEU A 93 11.67 -17.63 -9.57
CA LEU A 93 12.92 -18.27 -9.17
C LEU A 93 13.88 -18.35 -10.36
N THR A 94 15.07 -17.81 -10.21
CA THR A 94 16.18 -17.88 -11.16
C THR A 94 17.45 -18.43 -10.51
N GLU A 95 17.43 -18.56 -9.18
CA GLU A 95 18.49 -19.04 -8.31
C GLU A 95 17.89 -19.47 -6.96
N ASN A 96 18.64 -20.12 -6.10
CA ASN A 96 18.24 -20.28 -4.70
C ASN A 96 18.09 -18.90 -4.07
N THR A 97 16.99 -18.67 -3.37
CA THR A 97 16.65 -17.31 -2.93
C THR A 97 16.41 -17.24 -1.43
N THR A 98 17.13 -16.37 -0.74
CA THR A 98 16.87 -15.99 0.65
C THR A 98 16.03 -14.72 0.67
N PHE A 99 14.86 -14.78 1.30
CA PHE A 99 13.98 -13.61 1.46
C PHE A 99 14.32 -12.83 2.72
N THR A 100 14.16 -11.51 2.61
CA THR A 100 14.11 -10.57 3.73
C THR A 100 12.79 -9.81 3.66
N PHE A 101 12.16 -9.56 4.82
CA PHE A 101 10.97 -8.72 4.93
C PHE A 101 11.34 -7.46 5.68
N SER A 102 11.11 -6.29 5.08
CA SER A 102 11.55 -5.01 5.63
C SER A 102 10.42 -3.99 5.75
N ASN A 103 10.64 -2.99 6.60
CA ASN A 103 9.77 -1.84 6.79
C ASN A 103 8.29 -2.16 7.09
N PRO A 104 7.97 -3.15 7.96
CA PRO A 104 6.59 -3.34 8.40
C PRO A 104 6.10 -2.14 9.20
N ALA A 105 4.79 -2.03 9.39
CA ALA A 105 4.22 -1.08 10.33
C ALA A 105 4.76 -1.33 11.75
N SER A 106 4.87 -0.27 12.54
CA SER A 106 5.33 -0.36 13.93
C SER A 106 4.44 -1.29 14.77
N SER A 107 5.01 -1.87 15.82
CA SER A 107 4.27 -2.72 16.78
C SER A 107 2.93 -2.10 17.22
N GLY A 108 1.90 -2.93 17.33
CA GLY A 108 0.52 -2.52 17.61
C GLY A 108 -0.28 -2.16 16.36
N LYS A 109 0.33 -2.22 15.18
CA LYS A 109 -0.33 -2.13 13.87
C LYS A 109 -0.10 -3.42 13.10
N VAL A 110 -0.97 -3.72 12.15
CA VAL A 110 -0.87 -4.93 11.34
C VAL A 110 -0.29 -4.59 9.97
N SER A 111 0.75 -5.34 9.55
CA SER A 111 1.16 -5.44 8.16
C SER A 111 0.81 -6.81 7.63
N VAL A 112 0.19 -6.84 6.46
CA VAL A 112 -0.13 -8.07 5.72
C VAL A 112 0.38 -7.90 4.30
N PHE A 113 0.99 -8.95 3.76
CA PHE A 113 1.32 -8.96 2.34
C PHE A 113 1.17 -10.35 1.73
N THR A 114 1.03 -10.39 0.41
CA THR A 114 1.01 -11.61 -0.38
C THR A 114 2.28 -11.75 -1.19
N LEU A 115 2.76 -12.98 -1.32
CA LEU A 115 3.92 -13.30 -2.16
C LEU A 115 3.56 -14.43 -3.12
N LYS A 116 3.59 -14.11 -4.41
CA LYS A 116 3.52 -15.08 -5.50
C LYS A 116 4.92 -15.56 -5.83
N ILE A 117 5.18 -16.85 -5.69
CA ILE A 117 6.41 -17.48 -6.19
C ILE A 117 6.08 -18.24 -7.46
N VAL A 118 6.86 -18.00 -8.50
CA VAL A 118 6.76 -18.71 -9.77
C VAL A 118 8.00 -19.60 -9.91
N GLN A 119 7.80 -20.90 -10.14
CA GLN A 119 8.91 -21.81 -10.44
C GLN A 119 9.52 -21.47 -11.80
N ASP A 120 10.82 -21.64 -11.94
CA ASP A 120 11.50 -21.40 -13.22
C ASP A 120 10.99 -22.33 -14.32
N ALA A 121 11.12 -21.90 -15.58
CA ALA A 121 10.62 -22.64 -16.75
C ALA A 121 11.29 -24.01 -16.98
N SER A 122 12.45 -24.23 -16.35
CA SER A 122 13.23 -25.48 -16.46
C SER A 122 13.04 -26.43 -15.28
N ALA A 123 12.24 -26.04 -14.27
CA ALA A 123 12.09 -26.76 -13.00
C ALA A 123 13.46 -27.13 -12.38
N SER A 124 14.35 -26.14 -12.27
CA SER A 124 15.75 -26.36 -11.85
C SER A 124 15.90 -26.78 -10.39
N GLY A 125 14.81 -26.76 -9.61
CA GLY A 125 14.81 -27.19 -8.22
C GLY A 125 15.40 -26.13 -7.27
N TYR A 126 15.29 -24.85 -7.63
CA TYR A 126 15.71 -23.75 -6.76
C TYR A 126 14.93 -23.77 -5.45
N THR A 127 15.63 -23.45 -4.37
CA THR A 127 15.10 -23.46 -3.01
C THR A 127 14.88 -22.03 -2.52
N VAL A 128 13.93 -21.89 -1.59
CA VAL A 128 13.67 -20.65 -0.87
C VAL A 128 14.08 -20.81 0.59
N THR A 129 14.81 -19.83 1.10
CA THR A 129 15.08 -19.67 2.51
C THR A 129 14.25 -18.52 3.04
N TRP A 130 13.33 -18.83 3.94
CA TRP A 130 12.48 -17.84 4.59
C TRP A 130 13.23 -17.14 5.73
N PRO A 131 12.89 -15.88 6.07
CA PRO A 131 13.42 -15.22 7.26
C PRO A 131 13.18 -16.08 8.52
N ALA A 132 14.13 -16.09 9.43
CA ALA A 132 14.01 -16.81 10.71
C ALA A 132 12.87 -16.28 11.61
N SER A 133 12.39 -15.06 11.32
CA SER A 133 11.24 -14.44 11.98
C SER A 133 9.89 -15.01 11.50
N VAL A 134 9.87 -15.87 10.47
CA VAL A 134 8.62 -16.45 9.99
C VAL A 134 8.26 -17.69 10.80
N ASP A 135 7.10 -17.61 11.45
CA ASP A 135 6.47 -18.73 12.16
C ASP A 135 5.44 -19.39 11.23
N TRP A 136 5.67 -20.67 10.95
CA TRP A 136 4.82 -21.48 10.10
C TRP A 136 3.92 -22.40 10.93
N PRO A 137 2.75 -22.81 10.44
CA PRO A 137 1.93 -23.82 11.10
C PRO A 137 2.74 -25.07 11.44
N SER A 138 2.66 -25.51 12.69
CA SER A 138 3.45 -26.64 13.21
C SER A 138 4.99 -26.48 13.06
N ALA A 139 5.47 -25.23 13.04
CA ALA A 139 6.87 -24.86 12.84
C ALA A 139 7.50 -25.48 11.57
N THR A 140 6.69 -25.72 10.53
CA THR A 140 7.13 -26.37 9.30
C THR A 140 6.85 -25.48 8.09
N ALA A 141 7.90 -24.99 7.45
CA ALA A 141 7.77 -24.25 6.20
C ALA A 141 7.23 -25.14 5.07
N PRO A 142 6.36 -24.62 4.20
CA PRO A 142 5.84 -25.41 3.08
C PRO A 142 6.94 -25.73 2.08
N THR A 143 6.85 -26.91 1.46
CA THR A 143 7.67 -27.27 0.32
C THR A 143 7.10 -26.63 -0.94
N LEU A 144 7.94 -25.93 -1.70
CA LEU A 144 7.51 -25.32 -2.96
C LEU A 144 7.17 -26.39 -4.01
N THR A 145 6.23 -26.04 -4.88
CA THR A 145 5.93 -26.84 -6.07
C THR A 145 7.13 -26.83 -7.02
N THR A 146 7.54 -28.00 -7.51
CA THR A 146 8.74 -28.15 -8.35
C THR A 146 8.44 -28.23 -9.85
N THR A 147 7.17 -28.18 -10.24
CA THR A 147 6.77 -28.20 -11.66
C THR A 147 7.13 -26.87 -12.32
N ALA A 148 7.66 -26.93 -13.54
CA ALA A 148 8.01 -25.73 -14.32
C ALA A 148 6.83 -24.78 -14.46
N ASN A 149 7.07 -23.50 -14.26
CA ASN A 149 6.10 -22.38 -14.27
C ASN A 149 4.95 -22.51 -13.25
N ALA A 150 4.95 -23.51 -12.37
CA ALA A 150 3.94 -23.60 -11.32
C ALA A 150 4.02 -22.40 -10.37
N VAL A 151 2.88 -22.02 -9.82
CA VAL A 151 2.72 -20.86 -8.97
C VAL A 151 2.32 -21.30 -7.57
N ASP A 152 3.04 -20.80 -6.57
CA ASP A 152 2.69 -20.91 -5.17
C ASP A 152 2.41 -19.51 -4.60
N TYR A 153 1.32 -19.39 -3.82
CA TYR A 153 0.95 -18.15 -3.14
C TYR A 153 1.07 -18.32 -1.63
N PHE A 154 1.68 -17.32 -1.00
CA PHE A 154 1.84 -17.21 0.45
C PHE A 154 1.28 -15.89 0.95
N VAL A 155 0.79 -15.91 2.19
CA VAL A 155 0.38 -14.72 2.92
C VAL A 155 1.21 -14.62 4.18
N PHE A 156 1.65 -13.42 4.51
CA PHE A 156 2.41 -13.13 5.71
C PHE A 156 1.74 -12.00 6.49
N LEU A 157 1.70 -12.15 7.82
CA LEU A 157 1.12 -11.17 8.74
C LEU A 157 2.04 -10.94 9.91
N THR A 158 2.21 -9.67 10.29
CA THR A 158 2.86 -9.28 11.55
C THR A 158 2.04 -8.21 12.27
N SER A 159 2.10 -8.19 13.61
CA SER A 159 1.51 -7.15 14.45
C SER A 159 2.49 -6.56 15.47
N ASP A 160 3.73 -7.03 15.46
CA ASP A 160 4.77 -6.70 16.42
C ASP A 160 6.01 -6.00 15.80
N GLY A 161 5.78 -5.36 14.62
CA GLY A 161 6.85 -4.64 13.93
C GLY A 161 7.82 -5.57 13.21
N GLY A 162 7.38 -6.76 12.79
CA GLY A 162 8.20 -7.72 12.05
C GLY A 162 9.12 -8.58 12.91
N THR A 163 8.97 -8.55 14.23
CA THR A 163 9.68 -9.47 15.13
C THR A 163 9.24 -10.90 14.86
N THR A 164 7.94 -11.11 14.67
CA THR A 164 7.34 -12.37 14.24
C THR A 164 6.46 -12.14 13.02
N TRP A 165 6.63 -12.98 12.01
CA TRP A 165 5.76 -13.05 10.85
C TRP A 165 5.02 -14.39 10.84
N TYR A 166 3.71 -14.39 10.83
CA TYR A 166 2.92 -15.60 10.65
C TYR A 166 2.76 -15.88 9.17
N GLY A 167 3.30 -17.01 8.71
CA GLY A 167 3.28 -17.45 7.32
C GLY A 167 2.15 -18.43 7.06
N PHE A 168 1.43 -18.25 5.95
CA PHE A 168 0.33 -19.10 5.52
C PHE A 168 0.50 -19.47 4.04
N THR A 169 0.22 -20.72 3.72
CA THR A 169 0.09 -21.17 2.31
C THR A 169 -1.32 -20.85 1.84
N ALA A 170 -1.47 -19.91 0.91
CA ALA A 170 -2.76 -19.56 0.32
C ALA A 170 -3.15 -20.48 -0.84
N GLY A 171 -2.16 -21.00 -1.58
CA GLY A 171 -2.35 -21.99 -2.64
C GLY A 171 -1.04 -22.44 -3.23
N GLN A 172 -0.97 -23.67 -3.70
CA GLN A 172 0.20 -24.25 -4.37
C GLN A 172 -0.19 -24.99 -5.64
N ALA A 173 0.79 -25.20 -6.51
CA ALA A 173 0.61 -25.89 -7.79
C ALA A 173 -0.48 -25.27 -8.68
N MET A 174 -0.58 -23.95 -8.66
CA MET A 174 -1.50 -23.19 -9.52
C MET A 174 -0.83 -22.93 -10.88
N GLY A 175 -1.57 -23.12 -11.99
CA GLY A 175 -1.13 -22.87 -13.36
C GLY A 175 -1.14 -24.09 -14.24
#